data_938b12ef9ea56be72783094f2574aab1
#
_entry.id   938b12ef9ea56be72783094f2574aab1
#
_cell.length_a   1.000
_cell.length_b   1.000
_cell.length_c   1.000
_cell.angle_alpha   90.00
_cell.angle_beta   90.00
_cell.angle_gamma   90.00
#
_symmetry.space_group_name_H-M   'P 1'
#
loop_
_entity.id
_entity.type
_entity.pdbx_description
1 polymer ?
#
loop_
_entity_poly.entity_id
_entity_poly.type
_entity_poly.pdbx_seq_one_letter_code
_entity_poly.pdbx_strand_id
1 'polypeptide(L)'
;MILRQNATIIGPITIERMSYGAEAIAHMPDGKCVFVRGAVTGDVCEAAITEEAKHYLRAEVTRILAASPYRVKPAYSYDEQAGGCPWANLAYDEQLKAKKANVVGALIRTAHIEPDEAQTLVRDVIPSKKQWGYRNKIELSASTEHNTFYLGMYDPIQKRLIQVLSCALVDKRFSKLTKSITGALQFIARSQELGIERIALRTSVRTKDVELALWTTPGAFPRGYVVKILNSAAPELTSIVRVLTKGSRRARRVCGVEKLYGKGYWEELIAGRRMRISAPSFFQVNTHNAEKLIERVMNDLDVQPNETALDLYCGAGTFTLPLAQRARDVIGVEAQGSSIQDLRRHIKLFNLNNVQAIGGDALREYPKAHGDVIVVDPPRAGLEAGVCDKLSQSGARAIAYVSCDPQTLARDIRRFIDKGAYLPAKITPVDLFPQSWHIENVCLMLKAD
;
A
#
# COMPACT_ATOMS: atom_id res chain seq x y z
N MET A 1 -12.05 25.71 -4.58
CA MET A 1 -10.62 26.00 -4.31
C MET A 1 -10.52 27.40 -3.73
N ILE A 2 -10.19 27.56 -2.44
CA ILE A 2 -10.04 28.87 -1.81
C ILE A 2 -8.54 29.19 -1.88
N LEU A 3 -8.11 29.84 -2.97
CA LEU A 3 -6.79 30.48 -3.00
C LEU A 3 -6.74 31.53 -1.88
N ARG A 4 -5.69 31.51 -1.07
CA ARG A 4 -5.46 32.61 -0.12
C ARG A 4 -5.38 33.92 -0.92
N GLN A 5 -6.16 34.93 -0.54
CA GLN A 5 -6.26 36.24 -1.19
C GLN A 5 -4.93 37.01 -1.17
N ASN A 6 -3.79 36.51 -1.47
CA ASN A 6 -2.52 37.19 -1.65
C ASN A 6 -1.37 36.14 -1.87
N ALA A 7 -1.69 34.99 -2.54
CA ALA A 7 -0.64 34.05 -2.85
C ALA A 7 0.28 34.62 -3.97
N THR A 8 1.58 34.57 -3.79
CA THR A 8 2.55 34.90 -4.82
C THR A 8 2.44 33.91 -5.97
N ILE A 9 2.20 34.39 -7.19
CA ILE A 9 2.17 33.58 -8.40
C ILE A 9 3.56 33.54 -9.01
N ILE A 10 4.03 32.36 -9.35
CA ILE A 10 5.26 32.14 -10.10
C ILE A 10 4.95 31.55 -11.47
N GLY A 11 5.77 31.83 -12.45
CA GLY A 11 5.68 31.29 -13.81
C GLY A 11 6.01 32.34 -14.88
N PRO A 12 6.09 31.88 -16.15
CA PRO A 12 5.93 30.49 -16.59
C PRO A 12 7.03 29.55 -16.07
N ILE A 13 6.65 28.38 -15.57
CA ILE A 13 7.58 27.31 -15.17
C ILE A 13 7.31 26.05 -15.97
N THR A 14 8.38 25.37 -16.40
CA THR A 14 8.29 24.11 -17.13
C THR A 14 8.49 22.95 -16.16
N ILE A 15 7.57 22.00 -16.20
CA ILE A 15 7.61 20.82 -15.36
C ILE A 15 8.53 19.77 -15.95
N GLU A 16 9.56 19.41 -15.22
CA GLU A 16 10.62 18.51 -15.67
C GLU A 16 10.23 17.03 -15.48
N ARG A 17 9.68 16.67 -14.32
CA ARG A 17 9.36 15.29 -13.97
C ARG A 17 8.37 15.18 -12.80
N MET A 18 7.81 13.99 -12.61
CA MET A 18 7.06 13.67 -11.37
C MET A 18 8.03 13.36 -10.22
N SER A 19 7.68 13.82 -9.02
CA SER A 19 8.41 13.45 -7.80
C SER A 19 8.01 12.05 -7.30
N TYR A 20 8.74 11.52 -6.31
CA TYR A 20 8.22 10.42 -5.48
C TYR A 20 7.22 11.00 -4.45
N GLY A 21 6.08 11.45 -4.96
CA GLY A 21 5.04 12.15 -4.24
C GLY A 21 3.87 12.55 -5.14
N ALA A 22 2.94 13.32 -4.57
CA ALA A 22 1.77 13.83 -5.30
C ALA A 22 2.10 14.99 -6.25
N GLU A 23 3.30 15.55 -6.18
CA GLU A 23 3.70 16.79 -6.84
C GLU A 23 4.69 16.49 -7.98
N ALA A 24 4.67 17.36 -8.98
CA ALA A 24 5.70 17.40 -10.02
C ALA A 24 6.85 18.32 -9.61
N ILE A 25 7.97 18.23 -10.29
CA ILE A 25 9.21 19.02 -10.01
C ILE A 25 9.49 19.95 -11.18
N ALA A 26 9.82 21.19 -10.83
CA ALA A 26 10.40 22.20 -11.69
C ALA A 26 11.53 22.92 -10.92
N HIS A 27 12.31 23.78 -11.58
CA HIS A 27 13.27 24.66 -10.96
C HIS A 27 13.02 26.11 -11.36
N MET A 28 13.28 27.02 -10.43
CA MET A 28 13.34 28.47 -10.71
C MET A 28 14.65 28.79 -11.46
N PRO A 29 14.76 29.96 -12.12
CA PRO A 29 16.00 30.37 -12.80
C PRO A 29 17.23 30.43 -11.90
N ASP A 30 17.06 30.63 -10.60
CA ASP A 30 18.12 30.61 -9.58
C ASP A 30 18.50 29.18 -9.11
N GLY A 31 17.85 28.13 -9.68
CA GLY A 31 18.08 26.74 -9.33
C GLY A 31 17.24 26.23 -8.14
N LYS A 32 16.41 27.07 -7.50
CA LYS A 32 15.55 26.64 -6.38
C LYS A 32 14.51 25.64 -6.85
N CYS A 33 14.43 24.47 -6.22
CA CYS A 33 13.48 23.40 -6.57
C CYS A 33 12.05 23.82 -6.22
N VAL A 34 11.10 23.53 -7.12
CA VAL A 34 9.66 23.81 -6.94
C VAL A 34 8.87 22.51 -7.05
N PHE A 35 8.16 22.15 -6.00
CA PHE A 35 7.18 21.06 -6.01
C PHE A 35 5.80 21.61 -6.39
N VAL A 36 5.28 21.20 -7.56
CA VAL A 36 4.08 21.77 -8.14
C VAL A 36 2.95 20.74 -8.14
N ARG A 37 1.91 21.02 -7.39
CA ARG A 37 0.71 20.18 -7.36
C ARG A 37 -0.21 20.49 -8.56
N GLY A 38 -0.83 19.44 -9.12
CA GLY A 38 -1.77 19.55 -10.23
C GLY A 38 -1.11 19.68 -11.60
N ALA A 39 0.23 19.76 -11.64
CA ALA A 39 1.03 19.70 -12.86
C ALA A 39 1.46 18.28 -13.17
N VAL A 40 1.79 18.04 -14.45
CA VAL A 40 2.41 16.78 -14.92
C VAL A 40 3.63 17.07 -15.75
N THR A 41 4.53 16.12 -15.87
CA THR A 41 5.76 16.22 -16.69
C THR A 41 5.46 16.85 -18.06
N GLY A 42 6.23 17.88 -18.43
CA GLY A 42 6.13 18.59 -19.72
C GLY A 42 5.09 19.72 -19.78
N ASP A 43 4.30 19.95 -18.72
CA ASP A 43 3.45 21.15 -18.67
C ASP A 43 4.29 22.42 -18.56
N VAL A 44 3.77 23.51 -19.14
CA VAL A 44 4.19 24.88 -18.81
C VAL A 44 3.04 25.57 -18.08
N CYS A 45 3.28 26.08 -16.88
CA CYS A 45 2.20 26.58 -16.04
C CYS A 45 2.58 27.80 -15.20
N GLU A 46 1.56 28.47 -14.67
CA GLU A 46 1.64 29.39 -13.54
C GLU A 46 1.16 28.65 -12.28
N ALA A 47 1.79 28.92 -11.16
CA ALA A 47 1.47 28.29 -9.89
C ALA A 47 1.52 29.26 -8.72
N ALA A 48 0.60 29.11 -7.76
CA ALA A 48 0.57 29.88 -6.52
C ALA A 48 1.42 29.21 -5.47
N ILE A 49 2.36 29.96 -4.84
CA ILE A 49 3.18 29.45 -3.74
C ILE A 49 2.28 29.14 -2.54
N THR A 50 2.40 27.92 -2.02
CA THR A 50 1.68 27.45 -0.83
C THR A 50 2.59 27.31 0.38
N GLU A 51 3.90 27.10 0.13
CA GLU A 51 4.95 26.99 1.16
C GLU A 51 6.27 27.46 0.58
N GLU A 52 7.02 28.21 1.36
CA GLU A 52 8.40 28.61 1.03
C GLU A 52 9.36 28.14 2.11
N ALA A 53 10.36 27.37 1.70
CA ALA A 53 11.45 26.91 2.53
C ALA A 53 12.79 27.42 1.99
N LYS A 54 13.85 27.25 2.77
CA LYS A 54 15.21 27.73 2.39
C LYS A 54 15.66 27.16 1.04
N HIS A 55 15.39 25.87 0.77
CA HIS A 55 15.92 25.14 -0.38
C HIS A 55 14.87 24.72 -1.40
N TYR A 56 13.59 24.93 -1.14
CA TYR A 56 12.50 24.56 -2.06
C TYR A 56 11.29 25.47 -1.89
N LEU A 57 10.42 25.43 -2.89
CA LEU A 57 9.07 25.97 -2.86
C LEU A 57 8.06 24.83 -3.03
N ARG A 58 6.87 24.99 -2.45
CA ARG A 58 5.70 24.23 -2.86
C ARG A 58 4.68 25.19 -3.47
N ALA A 59 4.08 24.76 -4.56
CA ALA A 59 3.11 25.57 -5.29
C ALA A 59 1.95 24.70 -5.80
N GLU A 60 0.84 25.34 -6.13
CA GLU A 60 -0.32 24.71 -6.74
C GLU A 60 -0.64 25.40 -8.07
N VAL A 61 -0.87 24.61 -9.13
CA VAL A 61 -1.18 25.15 -10.46
C VAL A 61 -2.39 26.05 -10.40
N THR A 62 -2.25 27.26 -10.93
CA THR A 62 -3.34 28.21 -11.14
C THR A 62 -3.82 28.23 -12.59
N ARG A 63 -2.88 28.08 -13.53
CA ARG A 63 -3.16 28.05 -14.97
C ARG A 63 -2.15 27.20 -15.72
N ILE A 64 -2.63 26.33 -16.60
CA ILE A 64 -1.81 25.64 -17.60
C ILE A 64 -1.70 26.57 -18.81
N LEU A 65 -0.47 26.98 -19.16
CA LEU A 65 -0.17 27.85 -20.30
C LEU A 65 0.03 27.01 -21.57
N ALA A 66 0.76 25.90 -21.45
CA ALA A 66 0.90 24.89 -22.49
C ALA A 66 0.77 23.52 -21.85
N ALA A 67 -0.24 22.77 -22.28
CA ALA A 67 -0.46 21.42 -21.76
C ALA A 67 0.55 20.44 -22.36
N SER A 68 1.12 19.59 -21.51
CA SER A 68 1.96 18.46 -21.93
C SER A 68 1.17 17.52 -22.86
N PRO A 69 1.82 16.90 -23.87
CA PRO A 69 1.22 15.80 -24.64
C PRO A 69 0.89 14.57 -23.78
N TYR A 70 1.45 14.48 -22.58
CA TYR A 70 1.21 13.41 -21.62
C TYR A 70 0.09 13.72 -20.63
N ARG A 71 -0.45 14.94 -20.66
CA ARG A 71 -1.59 15.31 -19.83
C ARG A 71 -2.87 14.70 -20.36
N VAL A 72 -3.60 14.00 -19.52
CA VAL A 72 -4.90 13.41 -19.86
C VAL A 72 -6.01 13.95 -18.97
N LYS A 73 -7.24 13.92 -19.47
CA LYS A 73 -8.41 14.17 -18.64
C LYS A 73 -8.67 12.92 -17.80
N PRO A 74 -8.79 13.03 -16.46
CA PRO A 74 -9.12 11.89 -15.62
C PRO A 74 -10.43 11.23 -16.03
N ALA A 75 -10.48 9.90 -15.98
CA ALA A 75 -11.69 9.14 -16.31
C ALA A 75 -12.82 9.32 -15.28
N TYR A 76 -12.50 9.81 -14.08
CA TYR A 76 -13.43 10.00 -12.97
C TYR A 76 -13.27 11.38 -12.37
N SER A 77 -14.35 11.91 -11.77
CA SER A 77 -14.34 13.21 -11.08
C SER A 77 -13.42 13.17 -9.84
N TYR A 78 -13.05 14.34 -9.34
CA TYR A 78 -12.23 14.46 -8.12
C TYR A 78 -12.88 13.74 -6.92
N ASP A 79 -14.20 13.87 -6.76
CA ASP A 79 -14.94 13.23 -5.66
C ASP A 79 -14.90 11.70 -5.77
N GLU A 80 -15.00 11.14 -7.00
CA GLU A 80 -14.90 9.70 -7.25
C GLU A 80 -13.48 9.16 -7.07
N GLN A 81 -12.45 10.00 -7.24
CA GLN A 81 -11.06 9.64 -6.97
C GLN A 81 -10.76 9.53 -5.47
N ALA A 82 -11.64 10.07 -4.62
CA ALA A 82 -11.53 10.03 -3.16
C ALA A 82 -10.14 10.45 -2.63
N GLY A 83 -9.47 11.41 -3.31
CA GLY A 83 -8.12 11.88 -2.96
C GLY A 83 -6.99 10.86 -3.19
N GLY A 84 -7.30 9.66 -3.69
CA GLY A 84 -6.34 8.57 -3.86
C GLY A 84 -5.60 8.53 -5.20
N CYS A 85 -5.84 9.50 -6.10
CA CYS A 85 -5.38 9.47 -7.50
C CYS A 85 -4.63 10.74 -7.91
N PRO A 86 -3.55 11.14 -7.22
CA PRO A 86 -2.85 12.40 -7.49
C PRO A 86 -2.20 12.48 -8.88
N TRP A 87 -1.99 11.35 -9.54
CA TRP A 87 -1.42 11.25 -10.88
C TRP A 87 -2.47 10.95 -11.97
N ALA A 88 -3.76 11.09 -11.66
CA ALA A 88 -4.84 10.80 -12.62
C ALA A 88 -4.81 11.67 -13.90
N ASN A 89 -4.14 12.82 -13.85
CA ASN A 89 -3.95 13.71 -15.00
C ASN A 89 -2.76 13.34 -15.90
N LEU A 90 -1.97 12.33 -15.54
CA LEU A 90 -0.81 11.85 -16.30
C LEU A 90 -1.14 10.55 -17.03
N ALA A 91 -0.79 10.46 -18.30
CA ALA A 91 -0.93 9.25 -19.09
C ALA A 91 -0.26 8.05 -18.39
N TYR A 92 -0.88 6.88 -18.46
CA TYR A 92 -0.45 5.73 -17.65
C TYR A 92 0.98 5.27 -17.96
N ASP A 93 1.36 5.27 -19.24
CA ASP A 93 2.73 4.88 -19.64
C ASP A 93 3.78 5.86 -19.06
N GLU A 94 3.43 7.15 -18.97
CA GLU A 94 4.30 8.14 -18.32
C GLU A 94 4.33 7.98 -16.80
N GLN A 95 3.23 7.52 -16.17
CA GLN A 95 3.27 7.12 -14.77
C GLN A 95 4.29 6.00 -14.53
N LEU A 96 4.34 4.98 -15.41
CA LEU A 96 5.29 3.88 -15.29
C LEU A 96 6.75 4.37 -15.47
N LYS A 97 7.02 5.22 -16.45
CA LYS A 97 8.34 5.84 -16.65
C LYS A 97 8.77 6.65 -15.43
N ALA A 98 7.87 7.49 -14.90
CA ALA A 98 8.14 8.29 -13.70
C ALA A 98 8.43 7.40 -12.47
N LYS A 99 7.70 6.30 -12.29
CA LYS A 99 7.93 5.34 -11.22
C LYS A 99 9.31 4.69 -11.33
N LYS A 100 9.71 4.22 -12.54
CA LYS A 100 11.05 3.69 -12.79
C LYS A 100 12.12 4.72 -12.47
N ALA A 101 11.97 5.96 -12.98
CA ALA A 101 12.92 7.03 -12.75
C ALA A 101 13.06 7.39 -11.26
N ASN A 102 11.98 7.31 -10.48
CA ASN A 102 12.03 7.52 -9.03
C ASN A 102 12.82 6.42 -8.31
N VAL A 103 12.70 5.15 -8.73
CA VAL A 103 13.49 4.03 -8.17
C VAL A 103 14.97 4.22 -8.51
N VAL A 104 15.31 4.47 -9.78
CA VAL A 104 16.69 4.76 -10.21
C VAL A 104 17.27 5.93 -9.43
N GLY A 105 16.52 7.04 -9.34
CA GLY A 105 16.97 8.22 -8.60
C GLY A 105 17.18 7.97 -7.10
N ALA A 106 16.45 7.04 -6.48
CA ALA A 106 16.69 6.64 -5.09
C ALA A 106 17.99 5.86 -4.95
N LEU A 107 18.30 4.94 -5.88
CA LEU A 107 19.55 4.19 -5.88
C LEU A 107 20.77 5.11 -6.02
N ILE A 108 20.70 6.08 -6.94
CA ILE A 108 21.81 7.04 -7.15
C ILE A 108 22.02 7.89 -5.90
N ARG A 109 20.97 8.53 -5.39
CA ARG A 109 21.09 9.51 -4.29
C ARG A 109 21.30 8.89 -2.92
N THR A 110 20.74 7.71 -2.66
CA THR A 110 20.71 7.12 -1.31
C THR A 110 21.58 5.87 -1.19
N ALA A 111 21.61 5.03 -2.21
CA ALA A 111 22.49 3.86 -2.23
C ALA A 111 23.89 4.19 -2.79
N HIS A 112 24.08 5.39 -3.36
CA HIS A 112 25.33 5.82 -4.02
C HIS A 112 25.80 4.84 -5.09
N ILE A 113 24.84 4.29 -5.86
CA ILE A 113 25.12 3.47 -7.02
C ILE A 113 25.30 4.38 -8.22
N GLU A 114 26.30 4.08 -9.06
CA GLU A 114 26.59 4.87 -10.27
C GLU A 114 25.38 4.90 -11.22
N PRO A 115 25.14 6.04 -11.92
CA PRO A 115 23.94 6.23 -12.75
C PRO A 115 23.69 5.13 -13.77
N ASP A 116 24.72 4.69 -14.50
CA ASP A 116 24.60 3.66 -15.55
C ASP A 116 24.28 2.29 -14.93
N GLU A 117 24.89 1.97 -13.80
CA GLU A 117 24.62 0.75 -13.05
C GLU A 117 23.19 0.76 -12.51
N ALA A 118 22.73 1.88 -11.91
CA ALA A 118 21.37 2.03 -11.39
C ALA A 118 20.33 1.85 -12.52
N GLN A 119 20.59 2.39 -13.72
CA GLN A 119 19.71 2.19 -14.89
C GLN A 119 19.65 0.72 -15.32
N THR A 120 20.76 0.02 -15.28
CA THR A 120 20.87 -1.40 -15.67
C THR A 120 20.18 -2.31 -14.65
N LEU A 121 20.32 -2.02 -13.35
CA LEU A 121 19.73 -2.78 -12.25
C LEU A 121 18.20 -2.70 -12.27
N VAL A 122 17.62 -1.53 -12.59
CA VAL A 122 16.17 -1.32 -12.54
C VAL A 122 15.51 -1.71 -13.86
N ARG A 123 14.76 -2.81 -13.82
CA ARG A 123 13.98 -3.31 -14.97
C ARG A 123 12.78 -2.40 -15.25
N ASP A 124 12.10 -2.63 -16.36
CA ASP A 124 10.85 -1.96 -16.67
C ASP A 124 9.77 -2.32 -15.63
N VAL A 125 8.91 -1.36 -15.36
CA VAL A 125 7.81 -1.55 -14.39
C VAL A 125 6.82 -2.56 -14.93
N ILE A 126 6.49 -3.59 -14.17
CA ILE A 126 5.38 -4.50 -14.48
C ILE A 126 4.07 -3.73 -14.32
N PRO A 127 3.32 -3.47 -15.41
CA PRO A 127 2.13 -2.64 -15.36
C PRO A 127 0.95 -3.32 -14.68
N SER A 128 0.01 -2.54 -14.17
CA SER A 128 -1.28 -3.04 -13.72
C SER A 128 -2.21 -3.26 -14.92
N LYS A 129 -2.85 -4.42 -14.97
CA LYS A 129 -3.86 -4.73 -15.97
C LYS A 129 -5.05 -3.76 -15.92
N LYS A 130 -5.42 -3.33 -14.71
CA LYS A 130 -6.47 -2.34 -14.47
C LYS A 130 -5.86 -1.09 -13.86
N GLN A 131 -6.12 0.06 -14.45
CA GLN A 131 -5.72 1.37 -13.92
C GLN A 131 -6.74 1.94 -12.94
N TRP A 132 -7.98 1.43 -13.00
CA TRP A 132 -9.12 1.78 -12.15
C TRP A 132 -9.83 0.51 -11.72
N GLY A 133 -10.55 0.55 -10.61
CA GLY A 133 -11.30 -0.59 -10.11
C GLY A 133 -10.43 -1.79 -9.71
N TYR A 134 -9.19 -1.56 -9.35
CA TYR A 134 -8.23 -2.60 -9.00
C TYR A 134 -8.18 -2.93 -7.50
N ARG A 135 -8.62 -1.98 -6.64
CA ARG A 135 -8.56 -2.15 -5.18
C ARG A 135 -9.62 -3.12 -4.69
N ASN A 136 -9.18 -4.02 -3.85
CA ASN A 136 -10.02 -4.92 -3.07
C ASN A 136 -10.36 -4.37 -1.67
N LYS A 137 -9.79 -3.21 -1.27
CA LYS A 137 -10.00 -2.61 0.05
C LYS A 137 -10.07 -1.08 -0.03
N ILE A 138 -11.01 -0.50 0.72
CA ILE A 138 -11.06 0.92 1.05
C ILE A 138 -11.22 1.09 2.55
N GLU A 139 -10.50 2.04 3.14
CA GLU A 139 -10.67 2.46 4.54
C GLU A 139 -11.13 3.90 4.59
N LEU A 140 -12.16 4.17 5.40
CA LEU A 140 -12.73 5.49 5.59
C LEU A 140 -12.77 5.83 7.08
N SER A 141 -12.36 7.03 7.43
CA SER A 141 -12.53 7.59 8.76
C SER A 141 -13.98 8.04 8.97
N ALA A 142 -14.50 7.85 10.17
CA ALA A 142 -15.79 8.37 10.55
C ALA A 142 -15.64 9.72 11.23
N SER A 143 -16.58 10.63 10.97
CA SER A 143 -16.71 11.91 11.64
C SER A 143 -18.18 12.30 11.78
N THR A 144 -18.43 13.23 12.68
CA THR A 144 -19.76 13.84 12.85
C THR A 144 -19.57 15.35 12.80
N GLU A 145 -20.22 15.99 11.85
CA GLU A 145 -20.25 17.45 11.71
C GLU A 145 -21.71 17.93 11.67
N HIS A 146 -22.06 18.95 12.40
CA HIS A 146 -23.43 19.48 12.51
C HIS A 146 -24.47 18.37 12.74
N ASN A 147 -24.19 17.45 13.68
CA ASN A 147 -25.02 16.29 13.99
C ASN A 147 -25.22 15.30 12.83
N THR A 148 -24.42 15.39 11.77
CA THR A 148 -24.48 14.45 10.65
C THR A 148 -23.25 13.58 10.64
N PHE A 149 -23.46 12.27 10.80
CA PHE A 149 -22.40 11.27 10.64
C PHE A 149 -22.00 11.14 9.18
N TYR A 150 -20.70 11.05 8.88
CA TYR A 150 -20.23 10.75 7.54
C TYR A 150 -18.93 9.94 7.55
N LEU A 151 -18.66 9.30 6.43
CA LEU A 151 -17.43 8.56 6.16
C LEU A 151 -16.61 9.30 5.11
N GLY A 152 -15.31 9.41 5.35
CA GLY A 152 -14.46 10.15 4.42
C GLY A 152 -12.98 9.79 4.52
N MET A 153 -12.21 10.43 3.64
CA MET A 153 -10.76 10.40 3.65
C MET A 153 -10.20 11.77 4.05
N TYR A 154 -9.10 11.75 4.79
CA TYR A 154 -8.41 12.99 5.17
C TYR A 154 -7.71 13.60 3.96
N ASP A 155 -8.09 14.82 3.62
CA ASP A 155 -7.40 15.63 2.63
C ASP A 155 -6.31 16.47 3.32
N PRO A 156 -5.03 16.19 3.05
CA PRO A 156 -3.93 16.92 3.69
C PRO A 156 -3.85 18.38 3.25
N ILE A 157 -4.46 18.76 2.11
CA ILE A 157 -4.48 20.11 1.60
C ILE A 157 -5.51 20.96 2.36
N GLN A 158 -6.75 20.46 2.39
CA GLN A 158 -7.85 21.12 3.09
C GLN A 158 -7.79 20.91 4.60
N LYS A 159 -6.87 20.04 5.07
CA LYS A 159 -6.69 19.65 6.48
C LYS A 159 -7.99 19.20 7.15
N ARG A 160 -8.89 18.63 6.37
CA ARG A 160 -10.21 18.14 6.83
C ARG A 160 -10.54 16.78 6.22
N LEU A 161 -11.51 16.12 6.78
CA LEU A 161 -12.09 14.91 6.23
C LEU A 161 -13.02 15.28 5.07
N ILE A 162 -12.83 14.68 3.90
CA ILE A 162 -13.71 14.84 2.73
C ILE A 162 -14.60 13.60 2.65
N GLN A 163 -15.92 13.83 2.57
CA GLN A 163 -16.89 12.74 2.42
C GLN A 163 -16.64 11.93 1.15
N VAL A 164 -16.65 10.60 1.27
CA VAL A 164 -16.48 9.68 0.16
C VAL A 164 -17.75 8.84 0.00
N LEU A 165 -18.49 9.10 -1.07
CA LEU A 165 -19.71 8.37 -1.41
C LEU A 165 -19.47 7.26 -2.44
N SER A 166 -18.41 7.37 -3.24
CA SER A 166 -17.94 6.36 -4.18
C SER A 166 -16.43 6.39 -4.29
N CYS A 167 -15.82 5.32 -4.80
CA CYS A 167 -14.38 5.28 -5.03
C CYS A 167 -14.10 4.57 -6.35
N ALA A 168 -13.51 5.30 -7.30
CA ALA A 168 -13.14 4.81 -8.62
C ALA A 168 -12.06 3.73 -8.61
N LEU A 169 -11.31 3.60 -7.51
CA LEU A 169 -10.28 2.59 -7.34
C LEU A 169 -10.85 1.21 -6.95
N VAL A 170 -12.08 1.15 -6.44
CA VAL A 170 -12.80 -0.11 -6.14
C VAL A 170 -13.58 -0.55 -7.38
N ASP A 171 -13.68 -1.86 -7.60
CA ASP A 171 -14.44 -2.40 -8.74
C ASP A 171 -15.85 -1.81 -8.80
N LYS A 172 -16.29 -1.42 -10.00
CA LYS A 172 -17.56 -0.70 -10.22
C LYS A 172 -18.80 -1.39 -9.63
N ARG A 173 -18.78 -2.72 -9.49
CA ARG A 173 -19.85 -3.50 -8.86
C ARG A 173 -20.08 -3.14 -7.40
N PHE A 174 -19.03 -2.67 -6.73
CA PHE A 174 -19.01 -2.33 -5.31
C PHE A 174 -18.91 -0.82 -5.06
N SER A 175 -18.81 0.01 -6.10
CA SER A 175 -18.58 1.45 -5.96
C SER A 175 -19.67 2.20 -5.19
N LYS A 176 -20.91 1.69 -5.22
CA LYS A 176 -22.06 2.28 -4.51
C LYS A 176 -22.17 1.85 -3.05
N LEU A 177 -21.47 0.79 -2.64
CA LEU A 177 -21.57 0.27 -1.26
C LEU A 177 -21.19 1.31 -0.21
N THR A 178 -20.20 2.14 -0.50
CA THR A 178 -19.78 3.22 0.41
C THR A 178 -20.94 4.16 0.73
N LYS A 179 -21.73 4.55 -0.29
CA LYS A 179 -22.92 5.40 -0.11
C LYS A 179 -24.00 4.70 0.71
N SER A 180 -24.31 3.44 0.39
CA SER A 180 -25.31 2.66 1.11
C SER A 180 -24.94 2.46 2.58
N ILE A 181 -23.68 2.10 2.85
CA ILE A 181 -23.16 1.92 4.22
C ILE A 181 -23.18 3.25 4.99
N THR A 182 -22.75 4.35 4.36
CA THR A 182 -22.79 5.68 4.97
C THR A 182 -24.21 6.05 5.36
N GLY A 183 -25.19 5.89 4.45
CA GLY A 183 -26.59 6.17 4.72
C GLY A 183 -27.18 5.33 5.85
N ALA A 184 -26.84 4.04 5.89
CA ALA A 184 -27.26 3.14 6.97
C ALA A 184 -26.71 3.57 8.33
N LEU A 185 -25.41 3.89 8.39
CA LEU A 185 -24.76 4.34 9.62
C LEU A 185 -25.26 5.73 10.06
N GLN A 186 -25.53 6.64 9.11
CA GLN A 186 -26.18 7.93 9.40
C GLN A 186 -27.57 7.74 10.01
N PHE A 187 -28.37 6.82 9.47
CA PHE A 187 -29.69 6.52 9.99
C PHE A 187 -29.62 6.03 11.45
N ILE A 188 -28.70 5.12 11.75
CA ILE A 188 -28.51 4.60 13.11
C ILE A 188 -27.99 5.69 14.05
N ALA A 189 -27.02 6.50 13.59
CA ALA A 189 -26.37 7.54 14.40
C ALA A 189 -27.32 8.66 14.85
N ARG A 190 -28.51 8.81 14.23
CA ARG A 190 -29.55 9.75 14.67
C ARG A 190 -30.16 9.39 16.03
N SER A 191 -30.19 8.11 16.37
CA SER A 191 -30.83 7.62 17.60
C SER A 191 -29.84 7.18 18.67
N GLN A 192 -28.59 6.88 18.30
CA GLN A 192 -27.59 6.37 19.24
C GLN A 192 -26.17 6.56 18.73
N GLU A 193 -25.25 6.85 19.61
CA GLU A 193 -23.83 6.94 19.29
C GLU A 193 -23.25 5.53 19.09
N LEU A 194 -22.58 5.32 17.95
CA LEU A 194 -21.99 4.04 17.58
C LEU A 194 -20.52 3.89 17.99
N GLY A 195 -19.86 4.98 18.33
CA GLY A 195 -18.41 5.00 18.63
C GLY A 195 -17.54 4.48 17.48
N ILE A 196 -18.03 4.57 16.23
CA ILE A 196 -17.28 4.15 15.06
C ILE A 196 -16.26 5.22 14.73
N GLU A 197 -14.99 4.84 14.66
CA GLU A 197 -13.87 5.73 14.34
C GLU A 197 -13.47 5.63 12.88
N ARG A 198 -13.55 4.44 12.31
CA ARG A 198 -13.31 4.15 10.90
C ARG A 198 -13.99 2.87 10.48
N ILE A 199 -14.13 2.72 9.19
CA ILE A 199 -14.54 1.45 8.58
C ILE A 199 -13.46 0.96 7.62
N ALA A 200 -13.44 -0.36 7.35
CA ALA A 200 -12.82 -0.92 6.16
C ALA A 200 -13.85 -1.77 5.43
N LEU A 201 -13.93 -1.55 4.12
CA LEU A 201 -14.71 -2.37 3.21
C LEU A 201 -13.75 -3.16 2.34
N ARG A 202 -13.82 -4.48 2.39
CA ARG A 202 -13.10 -5.40 1.51
C ARG A 202 -14.05 -6.05 0.53
N THR A 203 -13.65 -6.13 -0.72
CA THR A 203 -14.44 -6.70 -1.80
C THR A 203 -13.60 -7.62 -2.65
N SER A 204 -14.12 -8.79 -3.02
CA SER A 204 -13.49 -9.68 -3.97
C SER A 204 -14.36 -9.89 -5.19
N VAL A 205 -13.82 -9.60 -6.36
CA VAL A 205 -14.48 -9.89 -7.62
C VAL A 205 -14.41 -11.38 -7.98
N ARG A 206 -13.48 -12.10 -7.41
CA ARG A 206 -13.20 -13.52 -7.69
C ARG A 206 -14.05 -14.44 -6.83
N THR A 207 -14.20 -14.11 -5.55
CA THR A 207 -14.99 -14.93 -4.61
C THR A 207 -16.39 -14.37 -4.37
N LYS A 208 -16.68 -13.15 -4.83
CA LYS A 208 -17.89 -12.36 -4.55
C LYS A 208 -18.04 -12.03 -3.06
N ASP A 209 -16.96 -12.11 -2.30
CA ASP A 209 -16.98 -11.84 -0.87
C ASP A 209 -16.89 -10.34 -0.59
N VAL A 210 -17.68 -9.87 0.38
CA VAL A 210 -17.74 -8.47 0.80
C VAL A 210 -17.77 -8.43 2.33
N GLU A 211 -16.69 -7.91 2.93
CA GLU A 211 -16.58 -7.73 4.37
C GLU A 211 -16.60 -6.25 4.75
N LEU A 212 -17.47 -5.90 5.68
CA LEU A 212 -17.44 -4.62 6.37
C LEU A 212 -16.87 -4.79 7.78
N ALA A 213 -15.79 -4.10 8.07
CA ALA A 213 -15.22 -4.02 9.40
C ALA A 213 -15.47 -2.63 10.00
N LEU A 214 -15.97 -2.59 11.25
CA LEU A 214 -16.28 -1.39 12.03
C LEU A 214 -15.26 -1.28 13.15
N TRP A 215 -14.38 -0.27 13.12
CA TRP A 215 -13.43 0.00 14.22
C TRP A 215 -14.08 0.87 15.28
N THR A 216 -14.16 0.34 16.50
CA THR A 216 -14.76 1.02 17.65
C THR A 216 -13.93 0.81 18.91
N THR A 217 -14.17 1.61 19.94
CA THR A 217 -13.72 1.29 21.30
C THR A 217 -14.59 0.18 21.90
N PRO A 218 -14.09 -0.60 22.88
CA PRO A 218 -14.91 -1.53 23.65
C PRO A 218 -16.04 -0.82 24.37
N GLY A 219 -17.22 -1.45 24.46
CA GLY A 219 -18.39 -0.90 25.13
C GLY A 219 -19.69 -1.46 24.56
N ALA A 220 -20.81 -0.95 25.06
CA ALA A 220 -22.13 -1.29 24.55
C ALA A 220 -22.21 -0.98 23.05
N PHE A 221 -22.87 -1.87 22.30
CA PHE A 221 -23.02 -1.74 20.86
C PHE A 221 -24.30 -2.45 20.42
N PRO A 222 -25.16 -1.82 19.63
CA PRO A 222 -26.47 -2.37 19.25
C PRO A 222 -26.34 -3.38 18.09
N ARG A 223 -25.67 -4.52 18.34
CA ARG A 223 -25.24 -5.51 17.34
C ARG A 223 -26.35 -5.92 16.37
N GLY A 224 -27.47 -6.41 16.89
CA GLY A 224 -28.57 -6.90 16.05
C GLY A 224 -29.20 -5.80 15.19
N TYR A 225 -29.34 -4.60 15.75
CA TYR A 225 -29.92 -3.46 15.05
C TYR A 225 -28.98 -2.97 13.91
N VAL A 226 -27.69 -2.83 14.20
CA VAL A 226 -26.67 -2.44 13.20
C VAL A 226 -26.64 -3.46 12.07
N VAL A 227 -26.60 -4.75 12.37
CA VAL A 227 -26.62 -5.82 11.35
C VAL A 227 -27.87 -5.75 10.49
N LYS A 228 -29.06 -5.61 11.10
CA LYS A 228 -30.34 -5.52 10.38
C LYS A 228 -30.33 -4.36 9.37
N ILE A 229 -29.94 -3.18 9.80
CA ILE A 229 -29.96 -1.97 8.96
C ILE A 229 -28.88 -2.06 7.86
N LEU A 230 -27.66 -2.50 8.19
CA LEU A 230 -26.59 -2.66 7.20
C LEU A 230 -26.92 -3.69 6.12
N ASN A 231 -27.44 -4.86 6.50
CA ASN A 231 -27.83 -5.88 5.52
C ASN A 231 -29.01 -5.46 4.63
N SER A 232 -29.94 -4.65 5.17
CA SER A 232 -31.01 -4.06 4.37
C SER A 232 -30.50 -3.04 3.35
N ALA A 233 -29.50 -2.24 3.71
CA ALA A 233 -28.96 -1.18 2.85
C ALA A 233 -27.88 -1.69 1.87
N ALA A 234 -27.20 -2.79 2.21
CA ALA A 234 -26.11 -3.39 1.46
C ALA A 234 -26.19 -4.93 1.53
N PRO A 235 -27.14 -5.54 0.81
CA PRO A 235 -27.38 -6.99 0.85
C PRO A 235 -26.20 -7.82 0.28
N GLU A 236 -25.25 -7.19 -0.38
CA GLU A 236 -24.01 -7.83 -0.86
C GLU A 236 -23.03 -8.18 0.28
N LEU A 237 -23.24 -7.66 1.49
CA LEU A 237 -22.36 -7.95 2.63
C LEU A 237 -22.44 -9.44 3.01
N THR A 238 -21.29 -10.11 2.92
CA THR A 238 -21.15 -11.53 3.32
C THR A 238 -20.59 -11.68 4.73
N SER A 239 -19.98 -10.61 5.26
CA SER A 239 -19.40 -10.55 6.60
C SER A 239 -19.46 -9.14 7.16
N ILE A 240 -19.85 -9.01 8.45
CA ILE A 240 -19.72 -7.78 9.23
C ILE A 240 -18.99 -8.13 10.51
N VAL A 241 -17.89 -7.42 10.79
CA VAL A 241 -17.11 -7.58 12.00
C VAL A 241 -16.93 -6.24 12.73
N ARG A 242 -16.81 -6.31 14.05
CA ARG A 242 -16.45 -5.17 14.89
C ARG A 242 -15.04 -5.39 15.41
N VAL A 243 -14.12 -4.50 15.07
CA VAL A 243 -12.75 -4.52 15.54
C VAL A 243 -12.64 -3.58 16.73
N LEU A 244 -12.31 -4.14 17.88
CA LEU A 244 -12.16 -3.41 19.14
C LEU A 244 -10.75 -2.88 19.26
N THR A 245 -10.63 -1.57 19.54
CA THR A 245 -9.33 -0.91 19.70
C THR A 245 -9.25 -0.18 21.04
N LYS A 246 -8.06 -0.22 21.67
CA LYS A 246 -7.72 0.51 22.89
C LYS A 246 -6.49 1.37 22.67
N GLY A 247 -6.35 2.41 23.46
CA GLY A 247 -5.20 3.33 23.42
C GLY A 247 -5.51 4.66 22.75
N SER A 248 -4.53 5.57 22.77
CA SER A 248 -4.65 6.88 22.13
C SER A 248 -4.67 6.77 20.60
N ARG A 249 -5.14 7.79 19.90
CA ARG A 249 -5.19 7.82 18.43
C ARG A 249 -3.85 7.49 17.75
N ARG A 250 -2.71 7.80 18.41
CA ARG A 250 -1.34 7.53 17.90
C ARG A 250 -0.81 6.14 18.27
N ALA A 251 -1.37 5.48 19.29
CA ALA A 251 -0.90 4.20 19.83
C ALA A 251 -2.04 3.19 20.00
N ARG A 252 -2.94 3.13 19.03
CA ARG A 252 -4.08 2.20 19.07
C ARG A 252 -3.63 0.77 18.82
N ARG A 253 -4.15 -0.13 19.67
CA ARG A 253 -3.94 -1.58 19.52
C ARG A 253 -5.28 -2.29 19.39
N VAL A 254 -5.35 -3.27 18.50
CA VAL A 254 -6.49 -4.18 18.42
C VAL A 254 -6.49 -5.05 19.67
N CYS A 255 -7.61 -5.07 20.39
CA CYS A 255 -7.79 -5.87 21.60
C CYS A 255 -8.86 -6.97 21.45
N GLY A 256 -9.57 -7.01 20.32
CA GLY A 256 -10.56 -8.03 20.01
C GLY A 256 -11.21 -7.83 18.65
N VAL A 257 -11.82 -8.89 18.15
CA VAL A 257 -12.66 -8.87 16.94
C VAL A 257 -13.94 -9.62 17.27
N GLU A 258 -15.08 -8.95 17.11
CA GLU A 258 -16.41 -9.52 17.27
C GLU A 258 -17.00 -9.81 15.89
N LYS A 259 -17.41 -11.05 15.64
CA LYS A 259 -18.23 -11.38 14.47
C LYS A 259 -19.66 -10.92 14.72
N LEU A 260 -20.15 -9.97 13.93
CA LEU A 260 -21.52 -9.49 14.01
C LEU A 260 -22.45 -10.27 13.05
N TYR A 261 -21.95 -10.56 11.83
CA TYR A 261 -22.71 -11.28 10.80
C TYR A 261 -21.78 -12.08 9.88
N GLY A 262 -22.31 -13.18 9.34
CA GLY A 262 -21.67 -13.97 8.29
C GLY A 262 -20.42 -14.72 8.74
N LYS A 263 -19.39 -14.73 7.91
CA LYS A 263 -18.18 -15.56 8.08
C LYS A 263 -17.26 -15.10 9.20
N GLY A 264 -17.12 -13.79 9.40
CA GLY A 264 -16.14 -13.19 10.34
C GLY A 264 -14.73 -13.04 9.76
N TYR A 265 -14.58 -13.21 8.46
CA TYR A 265 -13.35 -13.00 7.67
C TYR A 265 -13.72 -12.71 6.21
N TRP A 266 -12.79 -12.13 5.48
CA TRP A 266 -12.88 -11.94 4.03
C TRP A 266 -12.08 -13.01 3.29
N GLU A 267 -12.61 -13.49 2.16
CA GLU A 267 -11.95 -14.45 1.29
C GLU A 267 -11.50 -13.82 -0.03
N GLU A 268 -10.26 -14.09 -0.43
CA GLU A 268 -9.73 -13.73 -1.74
C GLU A 268 -9.06 -14.95 -2.40
N LEU A 269 -9.20 -15.04 -3.71
CA LEU A 269 -8.48 -16.02 -4.53
C LEU A 269 -7.21 -15.37 -5.09
N ILE A 270 -6.05 -15.82 -4.65
CA ILE A 270 -4.75 -15.35 -5.10
C ILE A 270 -3.80 -16.52 -5.36
N ALA A 271 -3.10 -16.51 -6.48
CA ALA A 271 -2.17 -17.58 -6.89
C ALA A 271 -2.78 -18.99 -6.76
N GLY A 272 -4.04 -19.12 -7.19
CA GLY A 272 -4.79 -20.39 -7.13
C GLY A 272 -5.28 -20.81 -5.74
N ARG A 273 -5.04 -20.03 -4.69
CA ARG A 273 -5.43 -20.36 -3.32
C ARG A 273 -6.49 -19.41 -2.77
N ARG A 274 -7.50 -19.96 -2.11
CA ARG A 274 -8.55 -19.20 -1.43
C ARG A 274 -8.10 -18.86 -0.02
N MET A 275 -7.58 -17.64 0.16
CA MET A 275 -7.09 -17.15 1.44
C MET A 275 -8.22 -16.53 2.27
N ARG A 276 -8.17 -16.73 3.59
CA ARG A 276 -9.09 -16.19 4.59
C ARG A 276 -8.37 -15.15 5.42
N ILE A 277 -8.77 -13.91 5.27
CA ILE A 277 -8.06 -12.76 5.86
C ILE A 277 -8.94 -12.10 6.92
N SER A 278 -8.43 -12.04 8.14
CA SER A 278 -9.08 -11.32 9.24
C SER A 278 -9.05 -9.81 9.01
N ALA A 279 -10.07 -9.08 9.46
CA ALA A 279 -10.19 -7.64 9.22
C ALA A 279 -8.96 -6.80 9.63
N PRO A 280 -8.28 -7.07 10.78
CA PRO A 280 -7.06 -6.34 11.14
C PRO A 280 -5.83 -6.71 10.35
N SER A 281 -5.81 -7.88 9.67
CA SER A 281 -4.63 -8.35 8.95
C SER A 281 -4.39 -7.53 7.69
N PHE A 282 -3.12 -7.32 7.36
CA PHE A 282 -2.74 -6.74 6.07
C PHE A 282 -3.00 -7.73 4.93
N PHE A 283 -3.36 -7.22 3.78
CA PHE A 283 -3.41 -7.94 2.52
C PHE A 283 -3.20 -6.97 1.36
N GLN A 284 -2.55 -7.41 0.28
CA GLN A 284 -2.25 -6.60 -0.90
C GLN A 284 -3.55 -6.11 -1.57
N VAL A 285 -3.64 -4.80 -1.80
CA VAL A 285 -4.90 -4.16 -2.26
C VAL A 285 -5.22 -4.39 -3.73
N ASN A 286 -4.25 -4.79 -4.54
CA ASN A 286 -4.40 -5.10 -5.96
C ASN A 286 -4.06 -6.58 -6.16
N THR A 287 -5.06 -7.45 -6.05
CA THR A 287 -4.89 -8.91 -6.10
C THR A 287 -4.18 -9.37 -7.38
N HIS A 288 -4.51 -8.77 -8.54
CA HIS A 288 -3.91 -9.19 -9.82
C HIS A 288 -2.41 -8.89 -9.87
N ASN A 289 -2.00 -7.68 -9.45
CA ASN A 289 -0.58 -7.33 -9.46
C ASN A 289 0.17 -7.92 -8.27
N ALA A 290 -0.50 -8.27 -7.16
CA ALA A 290 0.08 -9.08 -6.11
C ALA A 290 0.47 -10.49 -6.59
N GLU A 291 -0.30 -11.08 -7.52
CA GLU A 291 0.10 -12.34 -8.18
C GLU A 291 1.37 -12.16 -9.02
N LYS A 292 1.51 -11.02 -9.74
CA LYS A 292 2.74 -10.70 -10.48
C LYS A 292 3.93 -10.47 -9.55
N LEU A 293 3.69 -9.85 -8.40
CA LEU A 293 4.71 -9.68 -7.35
C LEU A 293 5.18 -11.03 -6.82
N ILE A 294 4.26 -11.95 -6.49
CA ILE A 294 4.56 -13.32 -6.05
C ILE A 294 5.34 -14.06 -7.15
N GLU A 295 4.84 -14.06 -8.38
CA GLU A 295 5.50 -14.69 -9.52
C GLU A 295 6.95 -14.20 -9.69
N ARG A 296 7.16 -12.87 -9.55
CA ARG A 296 8.49 -12.27 -9.66
C ARG A 296 9.43 -12.76 -8.55
N VAL A 297 8.99 -12.73 -7.30
CA VAL A 297 9.78 -13.23 -6.15
C VAL A 297 10.14 -14.70 -6.35
N MET A 298 9.16 -15.54 -6.72
CA MET A 298 9.39 -16.97 -6.92
C MET A 298 10.36 -17.27 -8.08
N ASN A 299 10.28 -16.50 -9.16
CA ASN A 299 11.17 -16.67 -10.31
C ASN A 299 12.58 -16.12 -10.05
N ASP A 300 12.70 -15.06 -9.23
CA ASP A 300 13.99 -14.48 -8.92
C ASP A 300 14.78 -15.32 -7.92
N LEU A 301 14.12 -15.92 -6.94
CA LEU A 301 14.77 -16.80 -5.97
C LEU A 301 15.11 -18.18 -6.53
N ASP A 302 14.35 -18.65 -7.54
CA ASP A 302 14.51 -19.99 -8.14
C ASP A 302 14.71 -21.08 -7.07
N VAL A 303 13.74 -21.17 -6.14
CA VAL A 303 13.82 -22.03 -4.96
C VAL A 303 13.86 -23.49 -5.35
N GLN A 304 14.85 -24.23 -4.82
CA GLN A 304 15.05 -25.66 -5.11
C GLN A 304 14.35 -26.55 -4.07
N PRO A 305 13.93 -27.79 -4.45
CA PRO A 305 13.17 -28.69 -3.56
C PRO A 305 13.91 -29.16 -2.29
N ASN A 306 15.22 -29.03 -2.25
CA ASN A 306 16.05 -29.38 -1.10
C ASN A 306 16.38 -28.19 -0.19
N GLU A 307 15.93 -26.99 -0.54
CA GLU A 307 16.24 -25.75 0.19
C GLU A 307 15.27 -25.47 1.33
N THR A 308 15.75 -24.77 2.34
CA THR A 308 14.96 -24.12 3.39
C THR A 308 14.78 -22.65 3.06
N ALA A 309 13.54 -22.18 3.04
CA ALA A 309 13.21 -20.78 2.80
C ALA A 309 12.78 -20.06 4.09
N LEU A 310 13.28 -18.85 4.32
CA LEU A 310 12.78 -17.95 5.35
C LEU A 310 11.88 -16.89 4.74
N ASP A 311 10.77 -16.56 5.40
CA ASP A 311 9.85 -15.48 5.01
C ASP A 311 9.67 -14.56 6.21
N LEU A 312 10.43 -13.46 6.25
CA LEU A 312 10.37 -12.47 7.31
C LEU A 312 9.34 -11.39 6.96
N TYR A 313 8.53 -11.00 7.95
CA TYR A 313 7.35 -10.16 7.76
C TYR A 313 6.28 -10.83 6.90
N CYS A 314 6.07 -12.14 7.11
CA CYS A 314 5.32 -12.99 6.21
C CYS A 314 3.81 -12.69 6.12
N GLY A 315 3.27 -11.83 6.99
CA GLY A 315 1.86 -11.49 7.00
C GLY A 315 0.96 -12.70 7.17
N ALA A 316 -0.08 -12.78 6.34
CA ALA A 316 -0.98 -13.93 6.27
C ALA A 316 -0.46 -15.06 5.37
N GLY A 317 0.79 -14.96 4.88
CA GLY A 317 1.44 -16.00 4.09
C GLY A 317 1.47 -15.71 2.58
N THR A 318 1.52 -14.45 2.18
CA THR A 318 1.54 -14.07 0.75
C THR A 318 2.69 -14.74 0.00
N PHE A 319 3.88 -14.83 0.58
CA PHE A 319 5.03 -15.52 -0.01
C PHE A 319 5.27 -16.89 0.63
N THR A 320 4.96 -17.07 1.93
CA THR A 320 5.10 -18.36 2.62
C THR A 320 4.39 -19.51 1.89
N LEU A 321 3.15 -19.28 1.45
CA LEU A 321 2.35 -20.34 0.80
C LEU A 321 2.89 -20.76 -0.58
N PRO A 322 3.33 -19.86 -1.47
CA PRO A 322 4.04 -20.21 -2.69
C PRO A 322 5.41 -20.87 -2.46
N LEU A 323 6.17 -20.40 -1.45
CA LEU A 323 7.44 -21.01 -1.05
C LEU A 323 7.26 -22.47 -0.61
N ALA A 324 6.21 -22.76 0.17
CA ALA A 324 5.91 -24.12 0.65
C ALA A 324 5.64 -25.14 -0.46
N GLN A 325 5.35 -24.70 -1.69
CA GLN A 325 5.19 -25.59 -2.85
C GLN A 325 6.51 -25.96 -3.52
N ARG A 326 7.59 -25.24 -3.19
CA ARG A 326 8.87 -25.33 -3.89
C ARG A 326 10.00 -25.79 -2.96
N ALA A 327 10.03 -25.26 -1.74
CA ALA A 327 11.07 -25.55 -0.76
C ALA A 327 10.81 -26.84 0.02
N ARG A 328 11.87 -27.43 0.57
CA ARG A 328 11.78 -28.52 1.53
C ARG A 328 11.09 -28.06 2.82
N ASP A 329 11.53 -26.96 3.38
CA ASP A 329 11.01 -26.36 4.60
C ASP A 329 10.83 -24.85 4.43
N VAL A 330 9.80 -24.26 5.07
CA VAL A 330 9.56 -22.82 5.10
C VAL A 330 9.35 -22.36 6.53
N ILE A 331 10.04 -21.29 6.93
CA ILE A 331 9.85 -20.67 8.24
C ILE A 331 9.36 -19.24 8.02
N GLY A 332 8.12 -18.96 8.42
CA GLY A 332 7.51 -17.61 8.37
C GLY A 332 7.55 -16.93 9.72
N VAL A 333 7.96 -15.65 9.77
CA VAL A 333 7.99 -14.82 10.99
C VAL A 333 7.11 -13.59 10.79
N GLU A 334 6.18 -13.34 11.72
CA GLU A 334 5.24 -12.20 11.66
C GLU A 334 4.89 -11.67 13.05
N ALA A 335 5.03 -10.38 13.24
CA ALA A 335 4.75 -9.71 14.51
C ALA A 335 3.25 -9.46 14.76
N GLN A 336 2.46 -9.25 13.71
CA GLN A 336 1.05 -8.92 13.85
C GLN A 336 0.23 -10.16 14.19
N GLY A 337 -0.35 -10.20 15.39
CA GLY A 337 -1.05 -11.35 15.93
C GLY A 337 -2.20 -11.88 15.05
N SER A 338 -2.98 -11.02 14.38
CA SER A 338 -4.03 -11.45 13.45
C SER A 338 -3.46 -12.11 12.20
N SER A 339 -2.39 -11.56 11.63
CA SER A 339 -1.75 -12.06 10.41
C SER A 339 -1.11 -13.43 10.63
N ILE A 340 -0.37 -13.61 11.73
CA ILE A 340 0.23 -14.93 12.03
C ILE A 340 -0.84 -15.98 12.33
N GLN A 341 -1.97 -15.61 12.93
CA GLN A 341 -3.09 -16.54 13.12
C GLN A 341 -3.74 -16.92 11.79
N ASP A 342 -3.86 -15.96 10.85
CA ASP A 342 -4.33 -16.25 9.50
C ASP A 342 -3.38 -17.21 8.78
N LEU A 343 -2.07 -17.00 8.85
CA LEU A 343 -1.07 -17.94 8.31
C LEU A 343 -1.21 -19.34 8.90
N ARG A 344 -1.31 -19.46 10.23
CA ARG A 344 -1.53 -20.75 10.91
C ARG A 344 -2.81 -21.44 10.46
N ARG A 345 -3.87 -20.66 10.19
CA ARG A 345 -5.13 -21.18 9.63
C ARG A 345 -4.93 -21.69 8.20
N HIS A 346 -4.17 -20.98 7.38
CA HIS A 346 -3.87 -21.38 6.01
C HIS A 346 -3.00 -22.64 5.97
N ILE A 347 -2.01 -22.76 6.84
CA ILE A 347 -1.18 -23.98 6.98
C ILE A 347 -2.08 -25.20 7.20
N LYS A 348 -3.01 -25.11 8.13
CA LYS A 348 -3.99 -26.20 8.40
C LYS A 348 -4.94 -26.42 7.22
N LEU A 349 -5.50 -25.35 6.65
CA LEU A 349 -6.47 -25.42 5.55
C LEU A 349 -5.90 -26.08 4.30
N PHE A 350 -4.62 -25.86 4.03
CA PHE A 350 -3.92 -26.39 2.84
C PHE A 350 -3.05 -27.60 3.13
N ASN A 351 -3.13 -28.15 4.35
CA ASN A 351 -2.35 -29.33 4.80
C ASN A 351 -0.84 -29.20 4.53
N LEU A 352 -0.26 -28.06 4.86
CA LEU A 352 1.17 -27.80 4.65
C LEU A 352 1.97 -28.32 5.85
N ASN A 353 2.68 -29.44 5.66
CA ASN A 353 3.46 -30.08 6.72
C ASN A 353 4.90 -29.54 6.81
N ASN A 354 5.33 -28.76 5.81
CA ASN A 354 6.67 -28.20 5.70
C ASN A 354 6.73 -26.70 6.05
N VAL A 355 5.73 -26.16 6.75
CA VAL A 355 5.68 -24.73 7.12
C VAL A 355 5.64 -24.56 8.64
N GLN A 356 6.59 -23.82 9.17
CA GLN A 356 6.59 -23.34 10.56
C GLN A 356 6.21 -21.86 10.60
N ALA A 357 5.23 -21.47 11.43
CA ALA A 357 4.79 -20.09 11.63
C ALA A 357 5.17 -19.58 13.03
N ILE A 358 6.10 -18.64 13.10
CA ILE A 358 6.62 -18.02 14.32
C ILE A 358 5.97 -16.64 14.48
N GLY A 359 5.31 -16.43 15.64
CA GLY A 359 4.72 -15.14 15.97
C GLY A 359 5.69 -14.31 16.78
N GLY A 360 6.07 -13.14 16.29
CA GLY A 360 6.95 -12.21 16.97
C GLY A 360 7.72 -11.28 16.04
N ASP A 361 8.52 -10.44 16.62
CA ASP A 361 9.34 -9.47 15.93
C ASP A 361 10.48 -10.14 15.15
N ALA A 362 10.72 -9.73 13.90
CA ALA A 362 11.70 -10.36 13.01
C ALA A 362 13.15 -10.34 13.54
N LEU A 363 13.51 -9.35 14.36
CA LEU A 363 14.83 -9.28 14.98
C LEU A 363 14.95 -10.27 16.15
N ARG A 364 13.93 -10.34 17.01
CA ARG A 364 13.93 -11.17 18.22
C ARG A 364 13.73 -12.64 17.91
N GLU A 365 12.79 -12.91 16.99
CA GLU A 365 12.38 -14.25 16.58
C GLU A 365 13.06 -14.70 15.27
N TYR A 366 14.22 -14.10 14.95
CA TYR A 366 14.98 -14.53 13.77
C TYR A 366 15.29 -16.02 13.84
N PRO A 367 14.93 -16.82 12.82
CA PRO A 367 15.10 -18.27 12.86
C PRO A 367 16.55 -18.69 13.08
N LYS A 368 16.77 -19.69 13.96
CA LYS A 368 18.10 -20.29 14.18
C LYS A 368 18.50 -21.24 13.04
N ALA A 369 17.52 -21.79 12.33
CA ALA A 369 17.77 -22.63 11.18
C ALA A 369 18.41 -21.81 10.05
N HIS A 370 19.34 -22.43 9.33
CA HIS A 370 19.90 -21.86 8.11
C HIS A 370 18.80 -21.74 7.04
N GLY A 371 18.70 -20.57 6.41
CA GLY A 371 17.86 -20.36 5.24
C GLY A 371 18.74 -20.28 4.00
N ASP A 372 18.50 -21.17 3.04
CA ASP A 372 19.20 -21.13 1.75
C ASP A 372 18.77 -19.93 0.91
N VAL A 373 17.49 -19.57 1.01
CA VAL A 373 16.89 -18.37 0.40
C VAL A 373 16.00 -17.64 1.41
N ILE A 374 15.91 -16.32 1.28
CA ILE A 374 15.13 -15.48 2.20
C ILE A 374 14.24 -14.53 1.42
N VAL A 375 12.97 -14.39 1.83
CA VAL A 375 12.09 -13.30 1.45
C VAL A 375 11.96 -12.33 2.61
N VAL A 376 12.02 -11.03 2.34
CA VAL A 376 11.71 -9.99 3.30
C VAL A 376 10.72 -8.99 2.68
N ASP A 377 9.60 -8.70 3.37
CA ASP A 377 8.58 -7.71 2.97
C ASP A 377 8.30 -6.76 4.14
N PRO A 378 9.29 -5.91 4.53
CA PRO A 378 9.19 -5.07 5.70
C PRO A 378 8.18 -3.93 5.50
N PRO A 379 7.73 -3.25 6.59
CA PRO A 379 6.91 -2.05 6.49
C PRO A 379 7.65 -0.92 5.78
N ARG A 380 6.95 0.18 5.48
CA ARG A 380 7.48 1.37 4.78
C ARG A 380 8.78 1.94 5.36
N ALA A 381 9.02 1.74 6.65
CA ALA A 381 10.25 2.17 7.30
C ALA A 381 11.49 1.39 6.84
N GLY A 382 11.31 0.30 6.10
CA GLY A 382 12.37 -0.62 5.69
C GLY A 382 12.82 -1.52 6.83
N LEU A 383 13.99 -2.13 6.68
CA LEU A 383 14.57 -3.02 7.68
C LEU A 383 15.17 -2.24 8.86
N GLU A 384 15.00 -2.79 10.06
CA GLU A 384 15.78 -2.36 11.21
C GLU A 384 17.25 -2.75 11.03
N ALA A 385 18.16 -1.96 11.58
CA ALA A 385 19.61 -2.19 11.45
C ALA A 385 19.98 -3.62 11.91
N GLY A 386 19.46 -4.08 13.05
CA GLY A 386 19.75 -5.41 13.56
C GLY A 386 19.24 -6.56 12.68
N VAL A 387 18.14 -6.34 11.91
CA VAL A 387 17.67 -7.33 10.93
C VAL A 387 18.62 -7.36 9.73
N CYS A 388 19.09 -6.19 9.24
CA CYS A 388 20.14 -6.14 8.21
C CYS A 388 21.40 -6.88 8.64
N ASP A 389 21.81 -6.75 9.93
CA ASP A 389 22.97 -7.45 10.47
C ASP A 389 22.79 -8.98 10.41
N LYS A 390 21.63 -9.46 10.86
CA LYS A 390 21.31 -10.91 10.81
C LYS A 390 21.24 -11.45 9.39
N LEU A 391 20.63 -10.69 8.48
CA LEU A 391 20.57 -11.05 7.07
C LEU A 391 21.96 -11.10 6.45
N SER A 392 22.81 -10.11 6.75
CA SER A 392 24.20 -10.09 6.26
C SER A 392 25.02 -11.29 6.71
N GLN A 393 24.69 -11.85 7.88
CA GLN A 393 25.36 -13.03 8.45
C GLN A 393 24.64 -14.35 8.14
N SER A 394 23.51 -14.32 7.44
CA SER A 394 22.66 -15.50 7.22
C SER A 394 23.32 -16.58 6.37
N GLY A 395 24.22 -16.20 5.46
CA GLY A 395 24.83 -17.11 4.50
C GLY A 395 23.91 -17.58 3.39
N ALA A 396 22.67 -17.08 3.32
CA ALA A 396 21.72 -17.39 2.25
C ALA A 396 22.32 -17.05 0.88
N ARG A 397 22.06 -17.88 -0.13
CA ARG A 397 22.56 -17.61 -1.49
C ARG A 397 21.86 -16.41 -2.16
N ALA A 398 20.60 -16.17 -1.77
CA ALA A 398 19.79 -15.09 -2.34
C ALA A 398 18.75 -14.56 -1.34
N ILE A 399 18.50 -13.25 -1.41
CA ILE A 399 17.44 -12.57 -0.68
C ILE A 399 16.53 -11.86 -1.69
N ALA A 400 15.23 -12.13 -1.66
CA ALA A 400 14.23 -11.32 -2.35
C ALA A 400 13.71 -10.27 -1.37
N TYR A 401 14.12 -9.02 -1.59
CA TYR A 401 13.64 -7.89 -0.80
C TYR A 401 12.46 -7.23 -1.54
N VAL A 402 11.27 -7.36 -0.98
CA VAL A 402 10.06 -6.66 -1.43
C VAL A 402 9.94 -5.34 -0.68
N SER A 403 9.70 -4.24 -1.37
CA SER A 403 9.63 -2.91 -0.75
C SER A 403 8.64 -1.99 -1.44
N CYS A 404 7.76 -1.37 -0.66
CA CYS A 404 6.83 -0.35 -1.13
C CYS A 404 7.41 1.08 -1.12
N ASP A 405 8.69 1.26 -0.70
CA ASP A 405 9.34 2.58 -0.64
C ASP A 405 10.76 2.51 -1.20
N PRO A 406 11.04 3.15 -2.36
CA PRO A 406 12.36 3.11 -2.99
C PRO A 406 13.46 3.79 -2.17
N GLN A 407 13.12 4.76 -1.29
CA GLN A 407 14.14 5.47 -0.49
C GLN A 407 14.67 4.55 0.62
N THR A 408 13.76 3.85 1.33
CA THR A 408 14.17 2.91 2.38
C THR A 408 14.82 1.67 1.78
N LEU A 409 14.37 1.21 0.60
CA LEU A 409 15.04 0.14 -0.15
C LEU A 409 16.48 0.53 -0.48
N ALA A 410 16.70 1.70 -1.06
CA ALA A 410 18.04 2.18 -1.43
C ALA A 410 18.94 2.33 -0.20
N ARG A 411 18.42 2.85 0.93
CA ARG A 411 19.15 2.91 2.21
C ARG A 411 19.58 1.53 2.69
N ASP A 412 18.70 0.56 2.60
CA ASP A 412 18.99 -0.80 3.10
C ASP A 412 19.93 -1.56 2.16
N ILE A 413 19.81 -1.37 0.82
CA ILE A 413 20.80 -1.84 -0.17
C ILE A 413 22.20 -1.29 0.19
N ARG A 414 22.31 0.01 0.48
CA ARG A 414 23.61 0.61 0.88
C ARG A 414 24.18 -0.09 2.12
N ARG A 415 23.36 -0.39 3.12
CA ARG A 415 23.80 -1.13 4.32
C ARG A 415 24.36 -2.51 4.01
N PHE A 416 23.75 -3.25 3.06
CA PHE A 416 24.26 -4.56 2.62
C PHE A 416 25.59 -4.42 1.86
N ILE A 417 25.69 -3.43 0.99
CA ILE A 417 26.92 -3.14 0.23
C ILE A 417 28.06 -2.77 1.21
N ASP A 418 27.82 -1.89 2.18
CA ASP A 418 28.82 -1.46 3.17
C ASP A 418 29.34 -2.61 4.02
N LYS A 419 28.56 -3.68 4.20
CA LYS A 419 28.95 -4.91 4.90
C LYS A 419 29.65 -5.92 4.02
N GLY A 420 29.71 -5.70 2.70
CA GLY A 420 30.24 -6.66 1.74
C GLY A 420 29.52 -8.01 1.73
N ALA A 421 28.23 -8.04 2.15
CA ALA A 421 27.51 -9.31 2.35
C ALA A 421 26.63 -9.68 1.16
N TYR A 422 25.91 -8.71 0.61
CA TYR A 422 24.98 -8.90 -0.51
C TYR A 422 25.04 -7.70 -1.45
N LEU A 423 24.91 -7.99 -2.75
CA LEU A 423 24.83 -7.00 -3.82
C LEU A 423 23.48 -7.10 -4.55
N PRO A 424 22.87 -5.98 -4.96
CA PRO A 424 21.67 -6.01 -5.78
C PRO A 424 22.01 -6.53 -7.17
N ALA A 425 21.36 -7.63 -7.59
CA ALA A 425 21.52 -8.20 -8.94
C ALA A 425 20.51 -7.63 -9.94
N LYS A 426 19.30 -7.35 -9.47
CA LYS A 426 18.24 -6.71 -10.25
C LYS A 426 17.12 -6.19 -9.36
N ILE A 427 16.44 -5.15 -9.84
CA ILE A 427 15.25 -4.58 -9.20
C ILE A 427 14.13 -4.55 -10.22
N THR A 428 13.01 -5.20 -9.92
CA THR A 428 11.82 -5.20 -10.76
C THR A 428 10.69 -4.47 -10.07
N PRO A 429 10.35 -3.24 -10.49
CA PRO A 429 9.20 -2.53 -9.95
C PRO A 429 7.89 -3.13 -10.46
N VAL A 430 6.87 -3.18 -9.60
CA VAL A 430 5.52 -3.70 -9.91
C VAL A 430 4.48 -2.64 -9.54
N ASP A 431 3.66 -2.23 -10.49
CA ASP A 431 2.65 -1.20 -10.23
C ASP A 431 1.39 -1.77 -9.58
N LEU A 432 1.38 -1.84 -8.25
CA LEU A 432 0.19 -2.17 -7.46
C LEU A 432 -0.78 -0.99 -7.30
N PHE A 433 -0.32 0.23 -7.56
CA PHE A 433 -1.04 1.47 -7.22
C PHE A 433 -1.12 2.45 -8.41
N PRO A 434 -1.77 2.08 -9.53
CA PRO A 434 -2.04 3.02 -10.61
C PRO A 434 -2.66 4.32 -10.12
N GLN A 435 -2.44 5.42 -10.84
CA GLN A 435 -2.91 6.77 -10.53
C GLN A 435 -2.23 7.41 -9.31
N SER A 436 -1.18 6.80 -8.78
CA SER A 436 -0.39 7.33 -7.67
C SER A 436 1.11 7.10 -7.86
N TRP A 437 1.94 7.73 -7.04
CA TRP A 437 3.41 7.57 -7.06
C TRP A 437 3.90 6.28 -6.42
N HIS A 438 3.05 5.57 -5.68
CA HIS A 438 3.43 4.35 -4.99
C HIS A 438 3.83 3.26 -5.97
N ILE A 439 4.84 2.50 -5.59
CA ILE A 439 5.40 1.40 -6.37
C ILE A 439 5.88 0.31 -5.42
N GLU A 440 5.64 -0.96 -5.76
CA GLU A 440 6.30 -2.09 -5.11
C GLU A 440 7.54 -2.47 -5.90
N ASN A 441 8.59 -2.88 -5.21
CA ASN A 441 9.84 -3.28 -5.83
C ASN A 441 10.24 -4.67 -5.35
N VAL A 442 10.64 -5.54 -6.26
CA VAL A 442 11.31 -6.80 -5.95
C VAL A 442 12.79 -6.62 -6.26
N CYS A 443 13.63 -6.56 -5.22
CA CYS A 443 15.06 -6.52 -5.35
C CYS A 443 15.63 -7.92 -5.05
N LEU A 444 16.26 -8.52 -6.05
CA LEU A 444 17.08 -9.73 -5.84
C LEU A 444 18.46 -9.28 -5.38
N MET A 445 18.81 -9.69 -4.17
CA MET A 445 20.13 -9.54 -3.59
C MET A 445 20.84 -10.89 -3.66
N LEU A 446 22.04 -10.93 -4.22
CA LEU A 446 22.89 -12.14 -4.25
C LEU A 446 24.04 -11.97 -3.26
N LYS A 447 24.43 -13.08 -2.66
CA LYS A 447 25.60 -13.11 -1.78
C LYS A 447 26.82 -12.63 -2.53
N ALA A 448 27.58 -11.72 -1.93
CA ALA A 448 28.89 -11.30 -2.46
C ALA A 448 29.89 -12.46 -2.30
N ASP A 449 30.78 -12.60 -3.29
CA ASP A 449 31.83 -13.61 -3.32
C ASP A 449 32.88 -13.39 -2.21
#